data_1111c0d8635adec026f730dc84be3c36
#
_entry.id   1111c0d8635adec026f730dc84be3c36
#
_cell.length_a   1.000
_cell.length_b   1.000
_cell.length_c   1.000
_cell.angle_alpha   90.00
_cell.angle_beta   90.00
_cell.angle_gamma   90.00
#
_symmetry.space_group_name_H-M   'P 1'
#
loop_
_entity.id
_entity.type
_entity.pdbx_description
1 polymer ?
#
loop_
_entity_poly.entity_id
_entity_poly.type
_entity_poly.pdbx_seq_one_letter_code
_entity_poly.pdbx_strand_id
1 'polypeptide(L)'
;HAEKVTEQCRITVEMKSVNHRYLDLNIKMPRRFNMLEGQVRNLMKQYMQRGKVDVFITYEDYTSNDYTLKYNKELAAEYLSYLNQMAEEFHLENDVRATTLSRYPEVLTMEEQSVDEEQLWKLLEEPLKEACVRFVETRTREGQHLKEDLLDKLTGLDEKVNRVEERSPKVVQEYREKLEQKVHELLEDSQIDDNRIAAEVVLFSDKICNDEETVRLHSHIHGMQKILEEKEGVGRKMDFMAQEMNREANTILSKSSDLEVSDIAIDLKTEIEKIREQIQNIE
;
A
#
# COMPACT_ATOMS: atom_id res chain seq x y z
N HIS A 1 -0.07 -3.75 16.65
CA HIS A 1 0.62 -3.83 17.94
C HIS A 1 -0.14 -4.74 18.88
N ALA A 2 0.56 -5.71 19.47
CA ALA A 2 0.07 -6.54 20.58
C ALA A 2 1.21 -6.79 21.56
N GLU A 3 0.88 -7.00 22.82
CA GLU A 3 1.87 -7.32 23.84
C GLU A 3 1.34 -8.37 24.81
N LYS A 4 2.26 -9.17 25.31
CA LYS A 4 2.00 -10.12 26.40
C LYS A 4 2.98 -9.85 27.53
N VAL A 5 2.45 -9.55 28.69
CA VAL A 5 3.23 -9.36 29.93
C VAL A 5 2.97 -10.52 30.86
N THR A 6 4.04 -11.13 31.32
CA THR A 6 4.03 -12.18 32.36
C THR A 6 4.86 -11.68 33.54
N GLU A 7 4.87 -12.42 34.63
CA GLU A 7 5.75 -12.09 35.79
C GLU A 7 7.24 -12.18 35.44
N GLN A 8 7.60 -12.93 34.40
CA GLN A 8 8.97 -13.20 33.99
C GLN A 8 9.45 -12.41 32.78
N CYS A 9 8.55 -12.04 31.87
CA CYS A 9 8.94 -11.37 30.63
C CYS A 9 7.81 -10.55 30.01
N ARG A 10 8.20 -9.65 29.11
CA ARG A 10 7.32 -8.90 28.23
C ARG A 10 7.69 -9.17 26.77
N ILE A 11 6.72 -9.56 25.97
CA ILE A 11 6.86 -9.71 24.52
C ILE A 11 5.96 -8.69 23.85
N THR A 12 6.53 -7.94 22.92
CA THR A 12 5.79 -6.98 22.11
C THR A 12 5.95 -7.33 20.63
N VAL A 13 4.85 -7.31 19.89
CA VAL A 13 4.82 -7.55 18.46
C VAL A 13 4.23 -6.31 17.77
N GLU A 14 5.03 -5.65 16.96
CA GLU A 14 4.61 -4.52 16.13
C GLU A 14 4.67 -4.91 14.66
N MET A 15 3.66 -4.49 13.90
CA MET A 15 3.59 -4.72 12.46
C MET A 15 3.35 -3.41 11.74
N LYS A 16 4.10 -3.18 10.65
CA LYS A 16 3.91 -2.08 9.72
C LYS A 16 3.84 -2.64 8.32
N SER A 17 2.95 -2.13 7.48
CA SER A 17 2.87 -2.57 6.10
C SER A 17 2.84 -1.42 5.12
N VAL A 18 3.34 -1.71 3.92
CA VAL A 18 3.14 -0.89 2.73
C VAL A 18 2.59 -1.77 1.62
N ASN A 19 1.83 -1.16 0.72
CA ASN A 19 1.25 -1.88 -0.40
C ASN A 19 2.37 -2.49 -1.27
N HIS A 20 2.25 -3.79 -1.57
CA HIS A 20 3.19 -4.51 -2.43
C HIS A 20 2.50 -5.69 -3.11
N ARG A 21 2.88 -5.96 -4.37
CA ARG A 21 2.25 -6.99 -5.21
C ARG A 21 2.35 -8.40 -4.64
N TYR A 22 3.43 -8.71 -3.94
CA TYR A 22 3.70 -10.02 -3.35
C TYR A 22 3.83 -9.88 -1.84
N LEU A 23 3.61 -10.98 -1.11
CA LEU A 23 3.87 -11.01 0.32
C LEU A 23 5.38 -11.03 0.58
N ASP A 24 5.89 -9.93 1.12
CA ASP A 24 7.28 -9.78 1.58
C ASP A 24 7.28 -9.53 3.08
N LEU A 25 7.76 -10.52 3.84
CA LEU A 25 7.81 -10.47 5.30
C LEU A 25 9.25 -10.21 5.76
N ASN A 26 9.49 -9.05 6.33
CA ASN A 26 10.75 -8.69 6.97
C ASN A 26 10.58 -8.76 8.49
N ILE A 27 11.15 -9.80 9.10
CA ILE A 27 10.96 -10.09 10.53
C ILE A 27 12.24 -9.73 11.27
N LYS A 28 12.13 -8.82 12.22
CA LYS A 28 13.20 -8.44 13.14
C LYS A 28 12.85 -8.92 14.54
N MET A 29 13.71 -9.78 15.10
CA MET A 29 13.51 -10.39 16.41
C MET A 29 14.83 -10.56 17.16
N PRO A 30 14.82 -10.71 18.50
CA PRO A 30 15.99 -11.04 19.28
C PRO A 30 16.60 -12.39 18.87
N ARG A 31 17.92 -12.55 18.99
CA ARG A 31 18.65 -13.76 18.54
C ARG A 31 18.09 -15.07 19.07
N ARG A 32 17.59 -15.08 20.31
CA ARG A 32 16.99 -16.26 20.94
C ARG A 32 15.72 -16.77 20.25
N PHE A 33 15.06 -15.93 19.43
CA PHE A 33 13.85 -16.30 18.66
C PHE A 33 14.15 -16.68 17.21
N ASN A 34 15.39 -16.55 16.73
CA ASN A 34 15.74 -16.82 15.33
C ASN A 34 15.34 -18.23 14.86
N MET A 35 15.37 -19.22 15.75
CA MET A 35 14.92 -20.59 15.47
C MET A 35 13.42 -20.66 15.11
N LEU A 36 12.62 -19.71 15.59
CA LEU A 36 11.16 -19.64 15.40
C LEU A 36 10.77 -18.88 14.13
N GLU A 37 11.71 -18.30 13.36
CA GLU A 37 11.39 -17.48 12.18
C GLU A 37 10.48 -18.22 11.18
N GLY A 38 10.74 -19.51 10.95
CA GLY A 38 9.90 -20.33 10.06
C GLY A 38 8.46 -20.49 10.56
N GLN A 39 8.28 -20.65 11.86
CA GLN A 39 6.95 -20.78 12.47
C GLN A 39 6.20 -19.44 12.43
N VAL A 40 6.88 -18.32 12.71
CA VAL A 40 6.33 -16.96 12.60
C VAL A 40 5.85 -16.68 11.17
N ARG A 41 6.69 -16.97 10.16
CA ARG A 41 6.34 -16.81 8.74
C ARG A 41 5.12 -17.64 8.35
N ASN A 42 5.07 -18.89 8.78
CA ASN A 42 3.95 -19.79 8.46
C ASN A 42 2.65 -19.32 9.10
N LEU A 43 2.69 -18.85 10.32
CA LEU A 43 1.52 -18.32 11.00
C LEU A 43 1.02 -17.04 10.31
N MET A 44 1.91 -16.11 9.98
CA MET A 44 1.53 -14.86 9.31
C MET A 44 0.92 -15.08 7.93
N LYS A 45 1.40 -16.06 7.16
CA LYS A 45 0.83 -16.42 5.84
C LYS A 45 -0.63 -16.88 5.90
N GLN A 46 -1.13 -17.30 7.07
CA GLN A 46 -2.54 -17.66 7.24
C GLN A 46 -3.45 -16.42 7.29
N TYR A 47 -2.91 -15.27 7.68
CA TYR A 47 -3.66 -14.02 7.85
C TYR A 47 -3.50 -13.04 6.70
N MET A 48 -2.40 -13.14 5.94
CA MET A 48 -2.10 -12.19 4.87
C MET A 48 -1.49 -12.87 3.65
N GLN A 49 -1.92 -12.46 2.45
CA GLN A 49 -1.51 -13.07 1.18
C GLN A 49 -0.57 -12.17 0.36
N ARG A 50 -0.56 -10.85 0.61
CA ARG A 50 0.25 -9.87 -0.09
C ARG A 50 0.58 -8.65 0.77
N GLY A 51 1.47 -7.80 0.28
CA GLY A 51 1.96 -6.63 0.99
C GLY A 51 3.38 -6.84 1.51
N LYS A 52 4.13 -5.76 1.66
CA LYS A 52 5.41 -5.78 2.37
C LYS A 52 5.15 -5.44 3.83
N VAL A 53 5.42 -6.40 4.72
CA VAL A 53 5.13 -6.29 6.15
C VAL A 53 6.43 -6.38 6.95
N ASP A 54 6.77 -5.29 7.64
CA ASP A 54 7.84 -5.25 8.61
C ASP A 54 7.27 -5.63 9.99
N VAL A 55 7.84 -6.68 10.59
CA VAL A 55 7.46 -7.20 11.90
C VAL A 55 8.62 -6.98 12.86
N PHE A 56 8.32 -6.35 13.98
CA PHE A 56 9.27 -6.10 15.05
C PHE A 56 8.81 -6.87 16.30
N ILE A 57 9.61 -7.82 16.72
CA ILE A 57 9.38 -8.59 17.94
C ILE A 57 10.42 -8.13 18.95
N THR A 58 9.97 -7.65 20.09
CA THR A 58 10.84 -7.30 21.24
C THR A 58 10.55 -8.21 22.41
N TYR A 59 11.58 -8.54 23.15
CA TYR A 59 11.52 -9.38 24.36
C TYR A 59 12.31 -8.73 25.47
N GLU A 60 11.64 -8.48 26.57
CA GLU A 60 12.25 -7.97 27.80
C GLU A 60 12.14 -9.07 28.86
N ASP A 61 13.27 -9.49 29.39
CA ASP A 61 13.35 -10.48 30.46
C ASP A 61 13.46 -9.76 31.81
N TYR A 62 12.60 -10.15 32.77
CA TYR A 62 12.60 -9.61 34.11
C TYR A 62 13.32 -10.55 35.08
N THR A 63 13.72 -11.74 34.62
CA THR A 63 14.47 -12.69 35.43
C THR A 63 15.96 -12.35 35.40
N SER A 64 16.53 -12.08 36.55
CA SER A 64 17.85 -11.47 36.70
C SER A 64 19.06 -12.41 36.46
N ASN A 65 18.90 -13.62 35.94
CA ASN A 65 19.97 -14.63 35.85
C ASN A 65 19.98 -15.41 34.53
N ASP A 66 20.02 -14.74 33.39
CA ASP A 66 20.07 -15.42 32.09
C ASP A 66 21.47 -15.92 31.67
N TYR A 67 22.51 -15.61 32.43
CA TYR A 67 23.87 -15.97 32.08
C TYR A 67 24.46 -16.94 33.08
N THR A 68 24.94 -18.09 32.58
CA THR A 68 25.75 -19.03 33.35
C THR A 68 27.21 -18.85 32.93
N LEU A 69 28.08 -18.75 33.94
CA LEU A 69 29.51 -18.68 33.68
C LEU A 69 30.04 -20.10 33.48
N LYS A 70 30.54 -20.40 32.28
CA LYS A 70 31.15 -21.69 31.97
C LYS A 70 32.66 -21.59 32.02
N TYR A 71 33.28 -22.49 32.79
CA TYR A 71 34.72 -22.61 32.90
C TYR A 71 35.24 -23.79 32.06
N ASN A 72 36.07 -23.48 31.08
CA ASN A 72 36.75 -24.48 30.24
C ASN A 72 38.09 -24.88 30.89
N LYS A 73 38.03 -25.91 31.75
CA LYS A 73 39.20 -26.40 32.50
C LYS A 73 40.30 -26.95 31.59
N GLU A 74 39.91 -27.62 30.50
CA GLU A 74 40.89 -28.25 29.56
C GLU A 74 41.69 -27.18 28.84
N LEU A 75 41.03 -26.20 28.29
CA LEU A 75 41.67 -25.09 27.60
C LEU A 75 42.54 -24.25 28.54
N ALA A 76 42.11 -24.03 29.78
CA ALA A 76 42.88 -23.31 30.76
C ALA A 76 44.19 -24.07 31.13
N ALA A 77 44.13 -25.42 31.23
CA ALA A 77 45.32 -26.24 31.43
C ALA A 77 46.30 -26.21 30.25
N GLU A 78 45.76 -26.17 29.03
CA GLU A 78 46.53 -26.07 27.80
C GLU A 78 47.26 -24.70 27.70
N TYR A 79 46.60 -23.61 28.01
CA TYR A 79 47.22 -22.30 28.13
C TYR A 79 48.36 -22.29 29.15
N LEU A 80 48.14 -22.81 30.31
CA LEU A 80 49.20 -22.91 31.37
C LEU A 80 50.36 -23.73 30.92
N SER A 81 50.16 -24.87 30.22
CA SER A 81 51.22 -25.73 29.70
C SER A 81 52.10 -24.99 28.69
N TYR A 82 51.52 -24.29 27.73
CA TYR A 82 52.27 -23.52 26.74
C TYR A 82 52.99 -22.33 27.37
N LEU A 83 52.40 -21.64 28.31
CA LEU A 83 53.04 -20.52 29.00
C LEU A 83 54.25 -20.98 29.83
N ASN A 84 54.17 -22.15 30.45
CA ASN A 84 55.33 -22.75 31.16
C ASN A 84 56.44 -23.11 30.15
N GLN A 85 56.12 -23.75 29.01
CA GLN A 85 57.08 -24.04 27.96
C GLN A 85 57.75 -22.78 27.41
N MET A 86 56.99 -21.72 27.15
CA MET A 86 57.55 -20.43 26.69
C MET A 86 58.47 -19.81 27.75
N ALA A 87 58.08 -19.88 29.02
CA ALA A 87 58.91 -19.38 30.12
C ALA A 87 60.27 -20.11 30.22
N GLU A 88 60.24 -21.43 30.09
CA GLU A 88 61.45 -22.27 30.08
C GLU A 88 62.31 -22.02 28.85
N GLU A 89 61.74 -22.01 27.65
CA GLU A 89 62.43 -21.84 26.37
C GLU A 89 63.10 -20.49 26.24
N PHE A 90 62.43 -19.44 26.69
CA PHE A 90 62.94 -18.04 26.53
C PHE A 90 63.52 -17.47 27.83
N HIS A 91 63.65 -18.27 28.91
CA HIS A 91 64.16 -17.85 30.23
C HIS A 91 63.36 -16.66 30.81
N LEU A 92 62.05 -16.70 30.70
CA LEU A 92 61.12 -15.69 31.23
C LEU A 92 60.51 -16.15 32.55
N GLU A 93 60.08 -15.20 33.40
CA GLU A 93 59.27 -15.50 34.53
C GLU A 93 57.84 -15.70 34.12
N ASN A 94 57.21 -16.83 34.51
CA ASN A 94 55.81 -17.04 34.36
C ASN A 94 55.05 -16.42 35.54
N ASP A 95 54.42 -15.25 35.31
CA ASP A 95 53.65 -14.50 36.31
C ASP A 95 52.13 -14.69 36.20
N VAL A 96 51.67 -15.75 35.50
CA VAL A 96 50.27 -15.99 35.25
C VAL A 96 49.51 -16.21 36.59
N ARG A 97 48.57 -15.30 36.81
CA ARG A 97 47.61 -15.34 37.94
C ARG A 97 46.25 -15.86 37.47
N ALA A 98 45.46 -16.35 38.40
CA ALA A 98 44.07 -16.80 38.11
C ALA A 98 43.27 -15.72 37.39
N THR A 99 43.47 -14.44 37.73
CA THR A 99 42.81 -13.30 37.09
C THR A 99 43.27 -13.07 35.65
N THR A 100 44.52 -13.40 35.31
CA THR A 100 45.04 -13.31 33.95
C THR A 100 44.53 -14.49 33.13
N LEU A 101 44.59 -15.70 33.67
CA LEU A 101 44.10 -16.93 33.03
C LEU A 101 42.61 -16.84 32.71
N SER A 102 41.82 -16.26 33.60
CA SER A 102 40.37 -16.11 33.40
C SER A 102 40.00 -15.17 32.24
N ARG A 103 40.94 -14.32 31.79
CA ARG A 103 40.72 -13.38 30.67
C ARG A 103 41.22 -13.93 29.31
N TYR A 104 41.86 -15.10 29.30
CA TYR A 104 42.21 -15.71 28.03
C TYR A 104 40.97 -16.18 27.27
N PRO A 105 40.97 -16.08 25.93
CA PRO A 105 39.88 -16.46 25.10
C PRO A 105 39.30 -17.83 25.48
N GLU A 106 37.97 -17.96 25.56
CA GLU A 106 37.25 -19.20 25.78
C GLU A 106 37.53 -19.93 27.12
N VAL A 107 38.35 -19.36 28.02
CA VAL A 107 38.59 -19.94 29.36
C VAL A 107 37.39 -19.73 30.28
N LEU A 108 36.81 -18.52 30.27
CA LEU A 108 35.53 -18.22 30.93
C LEU A 108 34.60 -17.61 29.85
N THR A 109 33.52 -18.30 29.60
CA THR A 109 32.48 -17.84 28.68
C THR A 109 31.17 -17.60 29.41
N MET A 110 30.45 -16.53 29.07
CA MET A 110 29.08 -16.35 29.49
C MET A 110 28.18 -17.06 28.50
N GLU A 111 27.50 -18.10 28.90
CA GLU A 111 26.48 -18.77 28.09
C GLU A 111 25.09 -18.33 28.53
N GLU A 112 24.27 -17.89 27.57
CA GLU A 112 22.83 -17.73 27.83
C GLU A 112 22.22 -19.10 28.10
N GLN A 113 21.33 -19.18 29.10
CA GLN A 113 20.59 -20.44 29.32
C GLN A 113 19.76 -20.75 28.08
N SER A 114 19.89 -21.96 27.56
CA SER A 114 19.06 -22.45 26.47
C SER A 114 17.62 -22.54 26.92
N VAL A 115 16.78 -21.64 26.44
CA VAL A 115 15.34 -21.72 26.66
C VAL A 115 14.76 -22.71 25.65
N ASP A 116 13.85 -23.56 26.13
CA ASP A 116 13.16 -24.54 25.29
C ASP A 116 12.37 -23.84 24.15
N GLU A 117 12.61 -24.29 22.92
CA GLU A 117 11.94 -23.75 21.73
C GLU A 117 10.41 -23.77 21.85
N GLU A 118 9.84 -24.86 22.43
CA GLU A 118 8.40 -24.96 22.61
C GLU A 118 7.85 -23.93 23.60
N GLN A 119 8.62 -23.62 24.66
CA GLN A 119 8.22 -22.60 25.62
C GLN A 119 8.27 -21.21 25.03
N LEU A 120 9.33 -20.87 24.26
CA LEU A 120 9.45 -19.60 23.55
C LEU A 120 8.32 -19.43 22.54
N TRP A 121 7.97 -20.49 21.81
CA TRP A 121 6.88 -20.46 20.87
C TRP A 121 5.53 -20.18 21.57
N LYS A 122 5.21 -20.86 22.64
CA LYS A 122 3.98 -20.62 23.42
C LYS A 122 3.86 -19.19 23.96
N LEU A 123 4.99 -18.58 24.29
CA LEU A 123 5.01 -17.17 24.73
C LEU A 123 4.76 -16.21 23.58
N LEU A 124 5.31 -16.49 22.38
CA LEU A 124 5.23 -15.63 21.19
C LEU A 124 3.94 -15.82 20.39
N GLU A 125 3.41 -17.05 20.33
CA GLU A 125 2.29 -17.40 19.45
C GLU A 125 1.03 -16.54 19.70
N GLU A 126 0.68 -16.35 20.96
CA GLU A 126 -0.52 -15.60 21.35
C GLU A 126 -0.45 -14.12 20.96
N PRO A 127 0.59 -13.34 21.36
CA PRO A 127 0.69 -11.95 20.95
C PRO A 127 0.90 -11.78 19.43
N LEU A 128 1.53 -12.75 18.76
CA LEU A 128 1.66 -12.75 17.31
C LEU A 128 0.31 -12.93 16.62
N LYS A 129 -0.52 -13.88 17.07
CA LYS A 129 -1.90 -14.05 16.55
C LYS A 129 -2.74 -12.81 16.78
N GLU A 130 -2.69 -12.24 17.96
CA GLU A 130 -3.43 -11.02 18.28
C GLU A 130 -2.98 -9.85 17.40
N ALA A 131 -1.68 -9.67 17.18
CA ALA A 131 -1.15 -8.66 16.29
C ALA A 131 -1.62 -8.87 14.85
N CYS A 132 -1.66 -10.12 14.37
CA CYS A 132 -2.20 -10.45 13.04
C CYS A 132 -3.68 -10.12 12.90
N VAL A 133 -4.50 -10.48 13.90
CA VAL A 133 -5.95 -10.18 13.90
C VAL A 133 -6.18 -8.67 13.86
N ARG A 134 -5.55 -7.91 14.76
CA ARG A 134 -5.66 -6.44 14.79
C ARG A 134 -5.16 -5.79 13.49
N PHE A 135 -4.14 -6.38 12.88
CA PHE A 135 -3.61 -5.92 11.60
C PHE A 135 -4.65 -6.10 10.48
N VAL A 136 -5.29 -7.27 10.38
CA VAL A 136 -6.34 -7.55 9.39
C VAL A 136 -7.55 -6.64 9.64
N GLU A 137 -7.98 -6.45 10.87
CA GLU A 137 -9.09 -5.54 11.23
C GLU A 137 -8.82 -4.10 10.77
N THR A 138 -7.59 -3.61 10.99
CA THR A 138 -7.20 -2.26 10.57
C THR A 138 -7.25 -2.14 9.05
N ARG A 139 -6.70 -3.10 8.32
CA ARG A 139 -6.74 -3.10 6.84
C ARG A 139 -8.16 -3.20 6.29
N THR A 140 -9.01 -4.01 6.91
CA THR A 140 -10.41 -4.12 6.50
C THR A 140 -11.15 -2.79 6.69
N ARG A 141 -10.91 -2.09 7.80
CA ARG A 141 -11.50 -0.78 8.05
C ARG A 141 -10.97 0.28 7.07
N GLU A 142 -9.68 0.31 6.80
CA GLU A 142 -9.08 1.21 5.80
C GLU A 142 -9.64 0.94 4.40
N GLY A 143 -9.77 -0.33 4.02
CA GLY A 143 -10.38 -0.73 2.75
C GLY A 143 -11.85 -0.32 2.63
N GLN A 144 -12.62 -0.41 3.71
CA GLN A 144 -14.01 0.04 3.73
C GLN A 144 -14.14 1.56 3.53
N HIS A 145 -13.32 2.35 4.23
CA HIS A 145 -13.30 3.81 4.03
C HIS A 145 -12.87 4.21 2.61
N LEU A 146 -11.89 3.51 2.05
CA LEU A 146 -11.44 3.75 0.68
C LEU A 146 -12.55 3.41 -0.33
N LYS A 147 -13.28 2.32 -0.11
CA LYS A 147 -14.44 1.95 -0.94
C LYS A 147 -15.53 3.01 -0.91
N GLU A 148 -15.87 3.52 0.26
CA GLU A 148 -16.89 4.58 0.43
C GLU A 148 -16.46 5.86 -0.30
N ASP A 149 -15.23 6.31 -0.12
CA ASP A 149 -14.69 7.51 -0.79
C ASP A 149 -14.68 7.35 -2.33
N LEU A 150 -14.36 6.15 -2.83
CA LEU A 150 -14.41 5.88 -4.27
C LEU A 150 -15.84 5.87 -4.82
N LEU A 151 -16.81 5.33 -4.09
CA LEU A 151 -18.22 5.36 -4.49
C LEU A 151 -18.75 6.79 -4.56
N ASP A 152 -18.41 7.64 -3.59
CA ASP A 152 -18.79 9.05 -3.57
C ASP A 152 -18.16 9.79 -4.78
N LYS A 153 -16.89 9.56 -5.07
CA LYS A 153 -16.24 10.15 -6.25
C LYS A 153 -16.85 9.69 -7.57
N LEU A 154 -17.19 8.40 -7.70
CA LEU A 154 -17.86 7.85 -8.88
C LEU A 154 -19.25 8.46 -9.07
N THR A 155 -19.97 8.68 -7.99
CA THR A 155 -21.27 9.38 -8.03
C THR A 155 -21.11 10.82 -8.50
N GLY A 156 -20.12 11.54 -7.98
CA GLY A 156 -19.82 12.90 -8.44
C GLY A 156 -19.35 12.99 -9.90
N LEU A 157 -18.68 11.95 -10.41
CA LEU A 157 -18.36 11.85 -11.85
C LEU A 157 -19.63 11.68 -12.68
N ASP A 158 -20.55 10.81 -12.26
CA ASP A 158 -21.81 10.54 -12.96
C ASP A 158 -22.67 11.81 -13.07
N GLU A 159 -22.74 12.60 -12.01
CA GLU A 159 -23.41 13.91 -12.01
C GLU A 159 -22.78 14.89 -13.00
N LYS A 160 -21.44 14.90 -13.12
CA LYS A 160 -20.73 15.74 -14.08
C LYS A 160 -21.00 15.32 -15.53
N VAL A 161 -21.09 14.01 -15.80
CA VAL A 161 -21.46 13.49 -17.13
C VAL A 161 -22.87 13.92 -17.50
N ASN A 162 -23.84 13.81 -16.56
CA ASN A 162 -25.21 14.29 -16.76
C ASN A 162 -25.23 15.80 -17.12
N ARG A 163 -24.39 16.61 -16.47
CA ARG A 163 -24.29 18.05 -16.81
C ARG A 163 -23.78 18.30 -18.23
N VAL A 164 -22.86 17.48 -18.74
CA VAL A 164 -22.42 17.56 -20.15
C VAL A 164 -23.59 17.25 -21.07
N GLU A 165 -24.38 16.20 -20.78
CA GLU A 165 -25.57 15.84 -21.56
C GLU A 165 -26.62 16.94 -21.56
N GLU A 166 -26.88 17.58 -20.42
CA GLU A 166 -27.83 18.69 -20.30
C GLU A 166 -27.36 19.98 -21.02
N ARG A 167 -26.05 20.23 -21.07
CA ARG A 167 -25.46 21.41 -21.69
C ARG A 167 -25.35 21.29 -23.21
N SER A 168 -25.04 20.10 -23.73
CA SER A 168 -24.79 19.86 -25.18
C SER A 168 -25.90 20.38 -26.11
N PRO A 169 -27.22 20.11 -25.86
CA PRO A 169 -28.28 20.64 -26.73
C PRO A 169 -28.40 22.16 -26.65
N LYS A 170 -28.09 22.78 -25.49
CA LYS A 170 -28.13 24.23 -25.34
C LYS A 170 -27.04 24.92 -26.16
N VAL A 171 -25.85 24.31 -26.24
CA VAL A 171 -24.73 24.80 -27.05
C VAL A 171 -25.11 24.83 -28.54
N VAL A 172 -25.79 23.80 -29.03
CA VAL A 172 -26.30 23.77 -30.42
C VAL A 172 -27.31 24.86 -30.67
N GLN A 173 -28.24 25.09 -29.73
CA GLN A 173 -29.24 26.13 -29.83
C GLN A 173 -28.59 27.55 -29.85
N GLU A 174 -27.69 27.81 -28.89
CA GLU A 174 -26.93 29.09 -28.84
C GLU A 174 -26.10 29.35 -30.09
N TYR A 175 -25.51 28.28 -30.66
CA TYR A 175 -24.78 28.39 -31.92
C TYR A 175 -25.71 28.80 -33.07
N ARG A 176 -26.88 28.19 -33.17
CA ARG A 176 -27.91 28.53 -34.17
C ARG A 176 -28.32 29.99 -34.07
N GLU A 177 -28.67 30.44 -32.84
CA GLU A 177 -29.08 31.83 -32.59
C GLU A 177 -27.98 32.85 -32.99
N LYS A 178 -26.73 32.57 -32.59
CA LYS A 178 -25.57 33.40 -32.99
C LYS A 178 -25.33 33.41 -34.49
N LEU A 179 -25.52 32.27 -35.14
CA LEU A 179 -25.37 32.18 -36.61
C LEU A 179 -26.44 32.98 -37.32
N GLU A 180 -27.72 32.87 -36.94
CA GLU A 180 -28.84 33.63 -37.47
C GLU A 180 -28.63 35.15 -37.30
N GLN A 181 -28.21 35.59 -36.09
CA GLN A 181 -27.91 36.98 -35.79
C GLN A 181 -26.75 37.50 -36.68
N LYS A 182 -25.64 36.77 -36.75
CA LYS A 182 -24.48 37.20 -37.54
C LYS A 182 -24.76 37.28 -39.01
N VAL A 183 -25.57 36.40 -39.51
CA VAL A 183 -26.01 36.39 -40.88
C VAL A 183 -26.90 37.61 -41.16
N HIS A 184 -27.86 37.94 -40.28
CA HIS A 184 -28.71 39.11 -40.37
C HIS A 184 -27.88 40.43 -40.39
N GLU A 185 -26.86 40.52 -39.50
CA GLU A 185 -25.93 41.67 -39.46
C GLU A 185 -25.12 41.88 -40.75
N LEU A 186 -24.71 40.76 -41.40
CA LEU A 186 -23.83 40.81 -42.57
C LEU A 186 -24.54 41.04 -43.89
N LEU A 187 -25.82 40.72 -44.00
CA LEU A 187 -26.52 40.62 -45.29
C LEU A 187 -27.67 41.66 -45.51
N GLU A 188 -27.80 42.61 -44.58
CA GLU A 188 -28.71 43.81 -44.67
C GLU A 188 -30.08 43.50 -45.22
N ASP A 189 -30.83 42.74 -45.38
CA ASP A 189 -32.14 42.46 -46.01
C ASP A 189 -32.14 41.39 -47.13
N SER A 190 -31.05 40.73 -47.42
CA SER A 190 -31.11 39.61 -48.33
C SER A 190 -31.68 38.37 -47.64
N GLN A 191 -32.73 37.77 -48.24
CA GLN A 191 -33.32 36.54 -47.76
C GLN A 191 -32.28 35.41 -47.81
N ILE A 192 -31.96 34.89 -46.62
CA ILE A 192 -31.11 33.70 -46.50
C ILE A 192 -31.98 32.49 -46.61
N ASP A 193 -31.48 31.49 -47.31
CA ASP A 193 -32.09 30.18 -47.35
C ASP A 193 -31.91 29.48 -45.98
N ASP A 194 -33.00 29.35 -45.23
CA ASP A 194 -33.04 28.66 -43.90
C ASP A 194 -32.42 27.27 -43.99
N ASN A 195 -32.43 26.63 -45.17
CA ASN A 195 -31.79 25.31 -45.35
C ASN A 195 -30.28 25.38 -45.22
N ARG A 196 -29.62 26.50 -45.55
CA ARG A 196 -28.18 26.69 -45.37
C ARG A 196 -27.80 26.82 -43.91
N ILE A 197 -28.58 27.58 -43.14
CA ILE A 197 -28.40 27.71 -41.69
C ILE A 197 -28.61 26.33 -41.03
N ALA A 198 -29.70 25.64 -41.38
CA ALA A 198 -29.97 24.29 -40.87
C ALA A 198 -28.84 23.29 -41.17
N ALA A 199 -28.29 23.30 -42.41
CA ALA A 199 -27.18 22.43 -42.76
C ALA A 199 -25.92 22.71 -41.93
N GLU A 200 -25.57 23.98 -41.68
CA GLU A 200 -24.42 24.36 -40.88
C GLU A 200 -24.61 23.98 -39.41
N VAL A 201 -25.82 24.14 -38.87
CA VAL A 201 -26.15 23.73 -37.50
C VAL A 201 -26.05 22.21 -37.34
N VAL A 202 -26.46 21.41 -38.32
CA VAL A 202 -26.29 19.94 -38.29
C VAL A 202 -24.82 19.58 -38.32
N LEU A 203 -24.00 20.15 -39.19
CA LEU A 203 -22.56 19.89 -39.22
C LEU A 203 -21.85 20.27 -37.90
N PHE A 204 -22.27 21.39 -37.32
CA PHE A 204 -21.76 21.79 -36.01
C PHE A 204 -22.17 20.81 -34.91
N SER A 205 -23.47 20.42 -34.87
CA SER A 205 -24.00 19.45 -33.92
C SER A 205 -23.25 18.12 -33.99
N ASP A 206 -23.01 17.60 -35.19
CA ASP A 206 -22.25 16.34 -35.37
C ASP A 206 -20.82 16.45 -34.87
N LYS A 207 -20.19 17.63 -35.07
CA LYS A 207 -18.81 17.86 -34.62
C LYS A 207 -18.66 17.86 -33.10
N ILE A 208 -19.63 18.41 -32.39
CA ILE A 208 -19.59 18.53 -30.91
C ILE A 208 -20.35 17.42 -30.18
N CYS A 209 -20.93 16.47 -30.93
CA CYS A 209 -21.70 15.36 -30.37
C CYS A 209 -20.82 14.52 -29.43
N ASN A 210 -21.26 14.41 -28.18
CA ASN A 210 -20.57 13.65 -27.09
C ASN A 210 -21.39 12.45 -26.62
N ASP A 211 -22.49 12.10 -27.31
CA ASP A 211 -23.43 11.06 -26.84
C ASP A 211 -22.76 9.69 -26.64
N GLU A 212 -21.84 9.34 -27.52
CA GLU A 212 -21.10 8.08 -27.41
C GLU A 212 -20.17 8.08 -26.20
N GLU A 213 -19.45 9.16 -25.98
CA GLU A 213 -18.51 9.33 -24.89
C GLU A 213 -19.22 9.36 -23.53
N THR A 214 -20.37 10.06 -23.43
CA THR A 214 -21.14 10.11 -22.18
C THR A 214 -21.75 8.75 -21.83
N VAL A 215 -22.33 8.03 -22.79
CA VAL A 215 -22.84 6.67 -22.60
C VAL A 215 -21.73 5.72 -22.16
N ARG A 216 -20.52 5.81 -22.75
CA ARG A 216 -19.39 5.00 -22.35
C ARG A 216 -18.91 5.35 -20.93
N LEU A 217 -18.83 6.66 -20.60
CA LEU A 217 -18.47 7.09 -19.25
C LEU A 217 -19.43 6.53 -18.20
N HIS A 218 -20.74 6.65 -18.41
CA HIS A 218 -21.76 6.06 -17.53
C HIS A 218 -21.57 4.54 -17.38
N SER A 219 -21.31 3.84 -18.49
CA SER A 219 -21.06 2.41 -18.48
C SER A 219 -19.81 2.03 -17.66
N HIS A 220 -18.71 2.79 -17.81
CA HIS A 220 -17.48 2.56 -17.05
C HIS A 220 -17.63 2.90 -15.58
N ILE A 221 -18.32 4.00 -15.23
CA ILE A 221 -18.64 4.37 -13.84
C ILE A 221 -19.42 3.24 -13.15
N HIS A 222 -20.52 2.79 -13.75
CA HIS A 222 -21.31 1.68 -13.21
C HIS A 222 -20.54 0.37 -13.15
N GLY A 223 -19.69 0.10 -14.14
CA GLY A 223 -18.81 -1.06 -14.13
C GLY A 223 -17.83 -1.01 -12.97
N MET A 224 -17.23 0.15 -12.69
CA MET A 224 -16.31 0.34 -11.57
C MET A 224 -17.01 0.19 -10.22
N GLN A 225 -18.23 0.72 -10.06
CA GLN A 225 -19.06 0.51 -8.86
C GLN A 225 -19.31 -0.99 -8.61
N LYS A 226 -19.61 -1.78 -9.65
CA LYS A 226 -19.79 -3.24 -9.53
C LYS A 226 -18.51 -3.97 -9.14
N ILE A 227 -17.36 -3.57 -9.69
CA ILE A 227 -16.07 -4.18 -9.35
C ILE A 227 -15.73 -3.94 -7.87
N LEU A 228 -16.11 -2.80 -7.28
CA LEU A 228 -15.92 -2.51 -5.85
C LEU A 228 -16.70 -3.47 -4.92
N GLU A 229 -17.69 -4.21 -5.43
CA GLU A 229 -18.40 -5.26 -4.71
C GLU A 229 -17.75 -6.65 -4.84
N GLU A 230 -16.77 -6.81 -5.76
CA GLU A 230 -16.05 -8.07 -5.94
C GLU A 230 -15.05 -8.29 -4.81
N LYS A 231 -14.76 -9.56 -4.50
CA LYS A 231 -13.87 -9.92 -3.38
C LYS A 231 -12.39 -10.01 -3.75
N GLU A 232 -12.06 -10.16 -5.02
CA GLU A 232 -10.68 -10.42 -5.46
C GLU A 232 -10.33 -9.73 -6.79
N GLY A 233 -9.07 -9.34 -6.91
CA GLY A 233 -8.50 -8.88 -8.18
C GLY A 233 -8.99 -7.54 -8.72
N VAL A 234 -9.58 -6.72 -7.87
CA VAL A 234 -10.27 -5.48 -8.24
C VAL A 234 -9.33 -4.41 -8.80
N GLY A 235 -8.16 -4.20 -8.22
CA GLY A 235 -7.28 -3.06 -8.54
C GLY A 235 -6.89 -2.97 -10.02
N ARG A 236 -6.52 -4.09 -10.67
CA ARG A 236 -6.13 -4.09 -12.09
C ARG A 236 -7.30 -3.81 -13.03
N LYS A 237 -8.49 -4.35 -12.71
CA LYS A 237 -9.69 -4.09 -13.50
C LYS A 237 -10.08 -2.62 -13.41
N MET A 238 -10.01 -2.06 -12.20
CA MET A 238 -10.33 -0.65 -11.95
C MET A 238 -9.33 0.30 -12.62
N ASP A 239 -8.01 0.02 -12.58
CA ASP A 239 -7.01 0.84 -13.29
C ASP A 239 -7.28 0.88 -14.80
N PHE A 240 -7.63 -0.27 -15.40
CA PHE A 240 -8.02 -0.31 -16.81
C PHE A 240 -9.27 0.54 -17.08
N MET A 241 -10.31 0.45 -16.25
CA MET A 241 -11.52 1.27 -16.43
C MET A 241 -11.24 2.76 -16.24
N ALA A 242 -10.40 3.14 -15.27
CA ALA A 242 -10.01 4.54 -15.09
C ALA A 242 -9.26 5.08 -16.33
N GLN A 243 -8.45 4.26 -17.00
CA GLN A 243 -7.79 4.63 -18.25
C GLN A 243 -8.80 4.86 -19.38
N GLU A 244 -9.80 3.99 -19.54
CA GLU A 244 -10.86 4.17 -20.55
C GLU A 244 -11.70 5.41 -20.22
N MET A 245 -12.10 5.64 -18.96
CA MET A 245 -12.80 6.86 -18.55
C MET A 245 -12.00 8.12 -18.89
N ASN A 246 -10.70 8.13 -18.65
CA ASN A 246 -9.83 9.25 -18.98
C ASN A 246 -9.77 9.48 -20.50
N ARG A 247 -9.81 8.42 -21.29
CA ARG A 247 -9.87 8.49 -22.75
C ARG A 247 -11.17 9.15 -23.22
N GLU A 248 -12.33 8.75 -22.70
CA GLU A 248 -13.61 9.34 -23.05
C GLU A 248 -13.67 10.83 -22.63
N ALA A 249 -13.22 11.17 -21.43
CA ALA A 249 -13.15 12.56 -20.98
C ALA A 249 -12.23 13.43 -21.84
N ASN A 250 -11.10 12.88 -22.35
CA ASN A 250 -10.24 13.56 -23.30
C ASN A 250 -10.95 13.83 -24.64
N THR A 251 -11.77 12.89 -25.10
CA THR A 251 -12.53 13.04 -26.35
C THR A 251 -13.58 14.12 -26.19
N ILE A 252 -14.34 14.17 -25.11
CA ILE A 252 -15.28 15.25 -24.80
C ILE A 252 -14.57 16.59 -24.80
N LEU A 253 -13.42 16.72 -24.13
CA LEU A 253 -12.64 17.95 -24.10
C LEU A 253 -12.20 18.39 -25.51
N SER A 254 -11.76 17.45 -26.33
CA SER A 254 -11.28 17.74 -27.69
C SER A 254 -12.39 18.14 -28.68
N LYS A 255 -13.61 17.67 -28.48
CA LYS A 255 -14.80 18.00 -29.26
C LYS A 255 -15.47 19.30 -28.77
N SER A 256 -15.20 19.71 -27.54
CA SER A 256 -15.87 20.87 -26.95
C SER A 256 -15.47 22.18 -27.62
N SER A 257 -16.48 22.98 -27.93
CA SER A 257 -16.36 24.39 -28.34
C SER A 257 -17.00 25.34 -27.32
N ASP A 258 -17.55 24.82 -26.25
CA ASP A 258 -18.20 25.52 -25.16
C ASP A 258 -17.30 25.51 -23.90
N LEU A 259 -17.22 26.65 -23.21
CA LEU A 259 -16.36 26.83 -22.07
C LEU A 259 -16.82 25.95 -20.87
N GLU A 260 -18.15 25.91 -20.63
CA GLU A 260 -18.71 25.14 -19.53
C GLU A 260 -18.47 23.62 -19.71
N VAL A 261 -18.67 23.10 -20.92
CA VAL A 261 -18.39 21.70 -21.26
C VAL A 261 -16.88 21.41 -21.12
N SER A 262 -16.02 22.33 -21.54
CA SER A 262 -14.56 22.20 -21.40
C SER A 262 -14.12 22.15 -19.95
N ASP A 263 -14.65 23.01 -19.09
CA ASP A 263 -14.37 23.06 -17.67
C ASP A 263 -14.83 21.75 -16.98
N ILE A 264 -16.03 21.26 -17.30
CA ILE A 264 -16.53 19.97 -16.78
C ILE A 264 -15.61 18.83 -17.23
N ALA A 265 -15.17 18.81 -18.49
CA ALA A 265 -14.29 17.75 -18.99
C ALA A 265 -12.91 17.76 -18.33
N ILE A 266 -12.37 18.94 -18.01
CA ILE A 266 -11.12 19.07 -17.22
C ILE A 266 -11.32 18.55 -15.80
N ASP A 267 -12.44 18.89 -15.19
CA ASP A 267 -12.80 18.39 -13.86
C ASP A 267 -12.97 16.88 -13.85
N LEU A 268 -13.67 16.29 -14.84
CA LEU A 268 -13.78 14.84 -15.02
C LEU A 268 -12.42 14.18 -15.05
N LYS A 269 -11.49 14.69 -15.86
CA LYS A 269 -10.12 14.16 -15.95
C LYS A 269 -9.39 14.22 -14.62
N THR A 270 -9.52 15.34 -13.91
CA THR A 270 -8.87 15.53 -12.61
C THR A 270 -9.37 14.54 -11.56
N GLU A 271 -10.70 14.34 -11.51
CA GLU A 271 -11.29 13.39 -10.57
C GLU A 271 -10.97 11.92 -10.95
N ILE A 272 -10.96 11.59 -12.24
CA ILE A 272 -10.56 10.25 -12.72
C ILE A 272 -9.11 9.95 -12.33
N GLU A 273 -8.19 10.91 -12.43
CA GLU A 273 -6.80 10.69 -12.02
C GLU A 273 -6.68 10.52 -10.50
N LYS A 274 -7.41 11.27 -9.68
CA LYS A 274 -7.49 11.07 -8.24
C LYS A 274 -8.01 9.66 -7.88
N ILE A 275 -9.05 9.19 -8.56
CA ILE A 275 -9.57 7.82 -8.40
C ILE A 275 -8.47 6.81 -8.75
N ARG A 276 -7.75 7.03 -9.85
CA ARG A 276 -6.68 6.15 -10.30
C ARG A 276 -5.52 6.06 -9.30
N GLU A 277 -5.12 7.18 -8.70
CA GLU A 277 -4.12 7.18 -7.62
C GLU A 277 -4.58 6.38 -6.40
N GLN A 278 -5.86 6.49 -6.02
CA GLN A 278 -6.42 5.72 -4.91
C GLN A 278 -6.51 4.22 -5.21
N ILE A 279 -6.86 3.85 -6.45
CA ILE A 279 -6.90 2.44 -6.89
C ILE A 279 -5.56 1.74 -6.70
N GLN A 280 -4.44 2.46 -6.84
CA GLN A 280 -3.11 1.91 -6.60
C GLN A 280 -2.89 1.47 -5.14
N ASN A 281 -3.70 1.98 -4.21
CA ASN A 281 -3.68 1.61 -2.79
C ASN A 281 -4.70 0.53 -2.43
N ILE A 282 -5.54 0.08 -3.37
CA ILE A 282 -6.50 -1.01 -3.17
C ILE A 282 -5.80 -2.35 -3.31
N GLU A 283 -6.05 -3.21 -2.35
CA GLU A 283 -5.60 -4.61 -2.35
C GLU A 283 -6.69 -5.57 -2.82
#